data_a3b51628086978fd03cae66fda89309d
#
_entry.id   a3b51628086978fd03cae66fda89309d
#
_cell.length_a   1.000
_cell.length_b   1.000
_cell.length_c   1.000
_cell.angle_alpha   90.00
_cell.angle_beta   90.00
_cell.angle_gamma   90.00
#
_symmetry.space_group_name_H-M   'P 1'
#
loop_
_entity.id
_entity.type
_entity.pdbx_description
1 polymer ?
#
loop_
_entity_poly.entity_id
_entity_poly.type
_entity_poly.pdbx_seq_one_letter_code
_entity_poly.pdbx_strand_id
1 'polypeptide(L)'
;MGNSRDDFTSATKELLANRVGRRCSNPACRKLTCGANTNPEKITNIGVAAHICAAAQGGPRYDASMTPEERKSFENGIWLCQSCSKLIDTDITRYPKELLQSWKQRAEQTAILEVETTSSTPAFEKDKELVQFYLECFDRPAFQDDIYQEGRMEDFDKAIEDTLIALNTGVLRTRDGSILKQADGKS
;
A
#
# COMPACT_ATOMS: atom_id res chain seq x y z
N MET A 1 38.71 -11.43 -17.06
CA MET A 1 37.96 -10.22 -17.42
C MET A 1 37.06 -9.91 -16.23
N GLY A 2 37.30 -8.80 -15.53
CA GLY A 2 36.46 -8.40 -14.36
C GLY A 2 35.03 -8.17 -14.82
N ASN A 3 34.11 -8.83 -14.20
CA ASN A 3 32.67 -8.66 -14.46
C ASN A 3 32.30 -7.25 -13.96
N SER A 4 32.34 -6.26 -14.88
CA SER A 4 31.97 -4.87 -14.55
C SER A 4 30.48 -4.85 -14.21
N ARG A 5 30.17 -4.57 -12.95
CA ARG A 5 28.79 -4.43 -12.47
C ARG A 5 28.30 -3.01 -12.81
N ASP A 6 27.15 -2.94 -13.44
CA ASP A 6 26.49 -1.68 -13.84
C ASP A 6 25.70 -1.09 -12.65
N ASP A 7 26.44 -0.58 -11.64
CA ASP A 7 25.84 -0.02 -10.43
C ASP A 7 25.28 1.39 -10.66
N PHE A 8 24.23 1.73 -9.91
CA PHE A 8 23.66 3.09 -9.89
C PHE A 8 24.65 4.11 -9.34
N THR A 9 24.65 5.30 -9.92
CA THR A 9 25.34 6.47 -9.34
C THR A 9 24.70 6.89 -8.01
N SER A 10 25.44 7.65 -7.20
CA SER A 10 24.89 8.21 -5.97
C SER A 10 23.66 9.09 -6.24
N ALA A 11 23.69 9.87 -7.32
CA ALA A 11 22.55 10.70 -7.75
C ALA A 11 21.32 9.87 -8.10
N THR A 12 21.51 8.76 -8.84
CA THR A 12 20.40 7.85 -9.19
C THR A 12 19.79 7.20 -7.93
N LYS A 13 20.64 6.77 -6.98
CA LYS A 13 20.17 6.18 -5.71
C LYS A 13 19.35 7.19 -4.89
N GLU A 14 19.82 8.42 -4.82
CA GLU A 14 19.15 9.50 -4.09
C GLU A 14 17.82 9.87 -4.76
N LEU A 15 17.77 9.93 -6.09
CA LEU A 15 16.56 10.17 -6.86
C LEU A 15 15.52 9.07 -6.61
N LEU A 16 15.91 7.78 -6.67
CA LEU A 16 15.03 6.65 -6.38
C LEU A 16 14.44 6.73 -4.96
N ALA A 17 15.25 7.12 -3.98
CA ALA A 17 14.80 7.26 -2.60
C ALA A 17 13.79 8.40 -2.43
N ASN A 18 14.12 9.57 -2.98
CA ASN A 18 13.33 10.80 -2.79
C ASN A 18 11.98 10.74 -3.49
N ARG A 19 11.90 10.15 -4.69
CA ARG A 19 10.65 10.02 -5.44
C ARG A 19 9.57 9.18 -4.75
N VAL A 20 9.94 8.36 -3.78
CA VAL A 20 9.01 7.54 -2.98
C VAL A 20 8.96 7.98 -1.50
N GLY A 21 9.40 9.19 -1.19
CA GLY A 21 9.45 9.73 0.18
C GLY A 21 10.29 8.86 1.11
N ARG A 22 11.37 8.25 0.60
CA ARG A 22 12.25 7.30 1.33
C ARG A 22 11.50 6.13 1.97
N ARG A 23 10.36 5.74 1.39
CA ARG A 23 9.58 4.56 1.79
C ARG A 23 9.85 3.38 0.87
N CYS A 24 9.76 2.17 1.41
CA CYS A 24 9.85 0.95 0.62
C CYS A 24 8.73 0.90 -0.43
N SER A 25 9.09 0.65 -1.70
CA SER A 25 8.12 0.60 -2.81
C SER A 25 7.24 -0.65 -2.82
N ASN A 26 7.57 -1.69 -2.03
CA ASN A 26 6.70 -2.84 -1.85
C ASN A 26 5.38 -2.38 -1.19
N PRO A 27 4.21 -2.54 -1.88
CA PRO A 27 2.93 -2.04 -1.38
C PRO A 27 2.49 -2.68 -0.06
N ALA A 28 2.90 -3.93 0.19
CA ALA A 28 2.62 -4.63 1.45
C ALA A 28 3.57 -4.22 2.60
N CYS A 29 4.63 -3.46 2.33
CA CYS A 29 5.62 -3.06 3.32
C CYS A 29 5.53 -1.57 3.67
N ARG A 30 5.69 -0.68 2.70
CA ARG A 30 5.67 0.78 2.82
C ARG A 30 6.49 1.36 3.99
N LYS A 31 7.43 0.57 4.56
CA LYS A 31 8.26 0.96 5.70
C LYS A 31 9.11 2.18 5.37
N LEU A 32 9.14 3.15 6.28
CA LEU A 32 10.11 4.25 6.20
C LEU A 32 11.53 3.69 6.30
N THR A 33 12.42 4.09 5.39
CA THR A 33 13.76 3.52 5.28
C THR A 33 14.87 4.46 5.76
N CYS A 34 14.53 5.69 6.11
CA CYS A 34 15.47 6.70 6.56
C CYS A 34 14.91 7.45 7.77
N GLY A 35 15.76 7.78 8.72
CA GLY A 35 15.40 8.52 9.92
C GLY A 35 16.60 9.17 10.59
N ALA A 36 16.34 9.86 11.71
CA ALA A 36 17.38 10.46 12.51
C ALA A 36 18.35 9.41 13.05
N ASN A 37 19.60 9.81 13.21
CA ASN A 37 20.65 9.03 13.88
C ASN A 37 20.96 9.65 15.24
N THR A 38 21.50 8.89 16.17
CA THR A 38 21.97 9.40 17.47
C THR A 38 23.05 10.46 17.29
N ASN A 39 23.93 10.30 16.27
CA ASN A 39 24.85 11.35 15.86
C ASN A 39 24.08 12.37 14.99
N PRO A 40 24.02 13.67 15.40
CA PRO A 40 23.26 14.71 14.69
C PRO A 40 23.76 15.00 13.26
N GLU A 41 24.99 14.65 12.93
CA GLU A 41 25.56 14.83 11.59
C GLU A 41 25.28 13.63 10.66
N LYS A 42 24.57 12.59 11.14
CA LYS A 42 24.31 11.35 10.40
C LYS A 42 22.83 11.05 10.28
N ILE A 43 22.50 10.22 9.31
CA ILE A 43 21.17 9.63 9.13
C ILE A 43 21.26 8.12 9.29
N THR A 44 20.20 7.51 9.80
CA THR A 44 20.01 6.07 9.75
C THR A 44 19.27 5.74 8.46
N ASN A 45 19.89 4.96 7.58
CA ASN A 45 19.31 4.56 6.29
C ASN A 45 19.40 3.05 6.12
N ILE A 46 18.25 2.40 5.99
CA ILE A 46 18.09 0.96 5.73
C ILE A 46 17.47 0.70 4.35
N GLY A 47 17.41 1.74 3.52
CA GLY A 47 16.92 1.63 2.15
C GLY A 47 18.01 1.20 1.19
N VAL A 48 17.58 0.57 0.11
CA VAL A 48 18.43 0.03 -0.95
C VAL A 48 17.85 0.42 -2.30
N ALA A 49 18.69 0.97 -3.18
CA ALA A 49 18.38 1.09 -4.61
C ALA A 49 18.63 -0.29 -5.26
N ALA A 50 17.57 -1.05 -5.43
CA ALA A 50 17.63 -2.38 -6.04
C ALA A 50 17.46 -2.29 -7.56
N HIS A 51 18.16 -3.15 -8.29
CA HIS A 51 17.95 -3.30 -9.73
C HIS A 51 16.70 -4.15 -10.00
N ILE A 52 15.85 -3.70 -10.92
CA ILE A 52 14.72 -4.49 -11.44
C ILE A 52 15.26 -5.63 -12.30
N CYS A 53 16.07 -5.31 -13.33
CA CYS A 53 16.87 -6.27 -14.07
C CYS A 53 18.33 -6.14 -13.62
N ALA A 54 18.97 -7.25 -13.29
CA ALA A 54 20.29 -7.28 -12.66
C ALA A 54 21.35 -6.44 -13.37
N ALA A 55 22.24 -5.83 -12.57
CA ALA A 55 23.37 -5.03 -13.01
C ALA A 55 24.47 -5.83 -13.73
N ALA A 56 24.46 -7.16 -13.62
CA ALA A 56 25.48 -8.02 -14.20
C ALA A 56 24.88 -9.38 -14.60
N GLN A 57 25.52 -10.01 -15.57
CA GLN A 57 25.15 -11.37 -16.02
C GLN A 57 25.15 -12.37 -14.87
N GLY A 58 24.16 -13.26 -14.86
CA GLY A 58 23.95 -14.24 -13.79
C GLY A 58 23.19 -13.73 -12.57
N GLY A 59 22.88 -12.45 -12.53
CA GLY A 59 22.03 -11.88 -11.48
C GLY A 59 20.54 -12.06 -11.74
N PRO A 60 19.68 -11.76 -10.71
CA PRO A 60 18.23 -11.90 -10.80
C PRO A 60 17.64 -11.08 -11.96
N ARG A 61 16.77 -11.69 -12.77
CA ARG A 61 16.07 -11.02 -13.90
C ARG A 61 17.02 -10.32 -14.88
N TYR A 62 18.24 -10.87 -15.08
CA TYR A 62 19.19 -10.30 -16.04
C TYR A 62 18.60 -10.30 -17.46
N ASP A 63 18.71 -9.16 -18.13
CA ASP A 63 18.27 -8.97 -19.50
C ASP A 63 19.48 -8.62 -20.39
N ALA A 64 19.86 -9.55 -21.25
CA ALA A 64 21.01 -9.40 -22.14
C ALA A 64 20.78 -8.35 -23.25
N SER A 65 19.52 -7.98 -23.52
CA SER A 65 19.17 -6.97 -24.53
C SER A 65 19.41 -5.54 -24.03
N MET A 66 19.49 -5.33 -22.71
CA MET A 66 19.74 -4.02 -22.10
C MET A 66 21.21 -3.59 -22.29
N THR A 67 21.41 -2.35 -22.61
CA THR A 67 22.74 -1.69 -22.60
C THR A 67 23.21 -1.43 -21.17
N PRO A 68 24.52 -1.22 -20.93
CA PRO A 68 25.03 -0.81 -19.61
C PRO A 68 24.39 0.49 -19.09
N GLU A 69 24.07 1.43 -19.97
CA GLU A 69 23.41 2.70 -19.65
C GLU A 69 21.98 2.47 -19.16
N GLU A 70 21.23 1.61 -19.84
CA GLU A 70 19.87 1.24 -19.41
C GLU A 70 19.89 0.51 -18.07
N ARG A 71 20.86 -0.37 -17.83
CA ARG A 71 20.99 -1.05 -16.54
C ARG A 71 21.27 -0.12 -15.38
N LYS A 72 22.04 0.98 -15.60
CA LYS A 72 22.34 2.03 -14.61
C LYS A 72 21.25 3.10 -14.50
N SER A 73 20.27 3.09 -15.41
CA SER A 73 19.26 4.13 -15.47
C SER A 73 18.31 4.09 -14.29
N PHE A 74 17.70 5.23 -13.99
CA PHE A 74 16.62 5.36 -13.01
C PHE A 74 15.47 4.39 -13.29
N GLU A 75 15.16 4.13 -14.59
CA GLU A 75 14.04 3.28 -14.98
C GLU A 75 14.23 1.82 -14.53
N ASN A 76 15.48 1.36 -14.49
CA ASN A 76 15.81 0.00 -14.02
C ASN A 76 15.98 -0.08 -12.49
N GLY A 77 15.72 0.99 -11.75
CA GLY A 77 15.86 1.03 -10.29
C GLY A 77 14.53 1.04 -9.56
N ILE A 78 14.51 0.44 -8.38
CA ILE A 78 13.40 0.50 -7.42
C ILE A 78 13.96 0.71 -6.01
N TRP A 79 13.31 1.57 -5.20
CA TRP A 79 13.73 1.81 -3.81
C TRP A 79 13.01 0.86 -2.85
N LEU A 80 13.76 0.08 -2.10
CA LEU A 80 13.23 -0.94 -1.18
C LEU A 80 13.94 -0.87 0.18
N CYS A 81 13.35 -1.43 1.23
CA CYS A 81 14.10 -1.77 2.44
C CYS A 81 14.96 -3.02 2.20
N GLN A 82 15.99 -3.24 3.03
CA GLN A 82 16.91 -4.37 2.90
C GLN A 82 16.18 -5.72 2.82
N SER A 83 15.16 -5.94 3.66
CA SER A 83 14.39 -7.20 3.67
C SER A 83 13.65 -7.43 2.35
N CYS A 84 12.98 -6.39 1.82
CA CYS A 84 12.26 -6.51 0.54
C CYS A 84 13.23 -6.63 -0.65
N SER A 85 14.38 -5.94 -0.62
CA SER A 85 15.41 -6.10 -1.64
C SER A 85 15.92 -7.55 -1.67
N LYS A 86 16.20 -8.15 -0.53
CA LYS A 86 16.59 -9.56 -0.46
C LYS A 86 15.48 -10.49 -0.94
N LEU A 87 14.23 -10.21 -0.54
CA LEU A 87 13.06 -11.02 -0.90
C LEU A 87 12.86 -11.14 -2.40
N ILE A 88 12.91 -10.02 -3.15
CA ILE A 88 12.68 -10.01 -4.60
C ILE A 88 13.76 -10.74 -5.39
N ASP A 89 14.98 -10.83 -4.84
CA ASP A 89 16.10 -11.51 -5.47
C ASP A 89 16.17 -13.01 -5.11
N THR A 90 15.46 -13.42 -4.05
CA THR A 90 15.39 -14.82 -3.61
C THR A 90 14.38 -15.63 -4.43
N ASP A 91 13.24 -15.00 -4.84
CA ASP A 91 12.20 -15.68 -5.60
C ASP A 91 11.82 -14.86 -6.85
N ILE A 92 12.65 -14.99 -7.89
CA ILE A 92 12.50 -14.23 -9.14
C ILE A 92 11.23 -14.59 -9.92
N THR A 93 10.69 -15.79 -9.73
CA THR A 93 9.46 -16.24 -10.38
C THR A 93 8.25 -15.53 -9.78
N ARG A 94 8.23 -15.36 -8.46
CA ARG A 94 7.18 -14.63 -7.75
C ARG A 94 7.27 -13.12 -7.93
N TYR A 95 8.50 -12.60 -8.16
CA TYR A 95 8.79 -11.17 -8.33
C TYR A 95 9.37 -10.86 -9.71
N PRO A 96 8.59 -11.03 -10.80
CA PRO A 96 9.03 -10.72 -12.15
C PRO A 96 9.19 -9.20 -12.35
N LYS A 97 9.87 -8.82 -13.44
CA LYS A 97 10.17 -7.43 -13.83
C LYS A 97 8.92 -6.53 -13.81
N GLU A 98 7.84 -6.98 -14.39
CA GLU A 98 6.58 -6.26 -14.56
C GLU A 98 5.94 -5.91 -13.22
N LEU A 99 6.01 -6.85 -12.26
CA LEU A 99 5.52 -6.63 -10.91
C LEU A 99 6.34 -5.54 -10.18
N LEU A 100 7.66 -5.57 -10.30
CA LEU A 100 8.54 -4.58 -9.69
C LEU A 100 8.34 -3.18 -10.30
N GLN A 101 8.13 -3.12 -11.61
CA GLN A 101 7.78 -1.86 -12.30
C GLN A 101 6.44 -1.29 -11.80
N SER A 102 5.44 -2.14 -11.62
CA SER A 102 4.15 -1.74 -11.06
C SER A 102 4.27 -1.24 -9.62
N TRP A 103 5.10 -1.88 -8.79
CA TRP A 103 5.38 -1.41 -7.43
C TRP A 103 6.04 -0.03 -7.41
N LYS A 104 7.02 0.20 -8.29
CA LYS A 104 7.69 1.49 -8.45
C LYS A 104 6.69 2.58 -8.80
N GLN A 105 5.91 2.37 -9.88
CA GLN A 105 4.90 3.34 -10.34
C GLN A 105 3.88 3.67 -9.26
N ARG A 106 3.35 2.64 -8.58
CA ARG A 106 2.38 2.82 -7.49
C ARG A 106 2.97 3.58 -6.30
N ALA A 107 4.23 3.30 -5.95
CA ALA A 107 4.90 3.98 -4.85
C ALA A 107 5.14 5.46 -5.17
N GLU A 108 5.55 5.79 -6.40
CA GLU A 108 5.73 7.16 -6.86
C GLU A 108 4.40 7.92 -6.92
N GLN A 109 3.35 7.29 -7.44
CA GLN A 109 2.01 7.88 -7.45
C GLN A 109 1.49 8.17 -6.04
N THR A 110 1.70 7.26 -5.11
CA THR A 110 1.33 7.48 -3.70
C THR A 110 2.08 8.68 -3.12
N ALA A 111 3.39 8.78 -3.38
CA ALA A 111 4.19 9.90 -2.87
C ALA A 111 3.77 11.26 -3.47
N ILE A 112 3.36 11.29 -4.76
CA ILE A 112 2.79 12.51 -5.37
C ILE A 112 1.51 12.91 -4.66
N LEU A 113 0.58 11.98 -4.48
CA LEU A 113 -0.69 12.25 -3.79
C LEU A 113 -0.46 12.72 -2.34
N GLU A 114 0.50 12.13 -1.63
CA GLU A 114 0.86 12.57 -0.27
C GLU A 114 1.41 14.01 -0.23
N VAL A 115 2.13 14.45 -1.27
CA VAL A 115 2.62 15.83 -1.40
C VAL A 115 1.49 16.81 -1.77
N GLU A 116 0.58 16.39 -2.64
CA GLU A 116 -0.53 17.23 -3.11
C GLU A 116 -1.64 17.36 -2.06
N THR A 117 -1.79 16.36 -1.17
CA THR A 117 -2.86 16.37 -0.17
C THR A 117 -2.47 17.25 1.01
N THR A 118 -2.98 18.46 1.03
CA THR A 118 -2.82 19.41 2.16
C THR A 118 -3.82 19.18 3.29
N SER A 119 -4.63 18.12 3.23
CA SER A 119 -5.65 17.87 4.24
C SER A 119 -5.00 17.42 5.55
N SER A 120 -5.18 18.25 6.56
CA SER A 120 -4.84 17.97 7.96
C SER A 120 -5.68 16.85 8.58
N THR A 121 -6.65 16.31 7.85
CA THR A 121 -7.43 15.15 8.28
C THR A 121 -6.84 13.93 7.61
N PRO A 122 -6.15 13.03 8.32
CA PRO A 122 -5.62 11.81 7.74
C PRO A 122 -6.75 11.04 7.05
N ALA A 123 -6.49 10.49 5.86
CA ALA A 123 -7.43 9.57 5.19
C ALA A 123 -7.90 8.46 6.14
N PHE A 124 -7.04 8.10 7.08
CA PHE A 124 -7.28 7.19 8.18
C PHE A 124 -8.48 7.55 9.09
N GLU A 125 -8.75 8.84 9.37
CA GLU A 125 -9.91 9.21 10.19
C GLU A 125 -11.23 8.97 9.44
N LYS A 126 -11.27 9.28 8.15
CA LYS A 126 -12.45 8.97 7.30
C LYS A 126 -12.64 7.47 7.12
N ASP A 127 -11.54 6.73 6.94
CA ASP A 127 -11.58 5.27 6.84
C ASP A 127 -12.05 4.66 8.15
N LYS A 128 -11.60 5.19 9.30
CA LYS A 128 -12.03 4.77 10.63
C LYS A 128 -13.52 5.02 10.85
N GLU A 129 -14.02 6.19 10.49
CA GLU A 129 -15.45 6.53 10.58
C GLU A 129 -16.29 5.59 9.70
N LEU A 130 -15.82 5.31 8.48
CA LEU A 130 -16.49 4.39 7.58
C LEU A 130 -16.49 2.96 8.15
N VAL A 131 -15.36 2.46 8.62
CA VAL A 131 -15.26 1.14 9.26
C VAL A 131 -16.15 1.06 10.49
N GLN A 132 -16.17 2.12 11.32
CA GLN A 132 -17.03 2.18 12.49
C GLN A 132 -18.52 2.12 12.09
N PHE A 133 -18.92 2.86 11.05
CA PHE A 133 -20.28 2.78 10.52
C PHE A 133 -20.65 1.36 10.05
N TYR A 134 -19.73 0.67 9.34
CA TYR A 134 -19.93 -0.73 8.93
C TYR A 134 -20.12 -1.65 10.14
N LEU A 135 -19.28 -1.55 11.15
CA LEU A 135 -19.39 -2.37 12.36
C LEU A 135 -20.72 -2.14 13.07
N GLU A 136 -21.17 -0.89 13.18
CA GLU A 136 -22.44 -0.53 13.82
C GLU A 136 -23.67 -1.03 13.05
N CYS A 137 -23.57 -1.20 11.72
CA CYS A 137 -24.63 -1.83 10.93
C CYS A 137 -24.85 -3.29 11.30
N PHE A 138 -23.80 -3.98 11.79
CA PHE A 138 -23.86 -5.37 12.25
C PHE A 138 -24.02 -5.50 13.77
N ASP A 139 -23.80 -4.41 14.53
CA ASP A 139 -24.00 -4.38 16.00
C ASP A 139 -25.48 -4.13 16.34
N ARG A 140 -26.35 -5.02 15.87
CA ARG A 140 -27.80 -4.95 16.10
C ARG A 140 -28.30 -6.27 16.69
N PRO A 141 -29.34 -6.24 17.55
CA PRO A 141 -29.91 -7.44 18.14
C PRO A 141 -30.24 -8.53 17.13
N ALA A 142 -30.66 -8.16 15.90
CA ALA A 142 -30.94 -9.09 14.81
C ALA A 142 -29.74 -9.98 14.41
N PHE A 143 -28.50 -9.56 14.69
CA PHE A 143 -27.29 -10.34 14.39
C PHE A 143 -26.60 -10.92 15.62
N GLN A 144 -27.02 -10.53 16.83
CA GLN A 144 -26.34 -10.90 18.08
C GLN A 144 -27.21 -11.77 18.98
N ASP A 145 -28.52 -11.81 18.78
CA ASP A 145 -29.43 -12.45 19.70
C ASP A 145 -29.73 -13.90 19.29
N ASP A 146 -29.48 -14.86 20.17
CA ASP A 146 -29.72 -16.30 20.00
C ASP A 146 -31.20 -16.61 19.69
N ILE A 147 -32.13 -15.70 20.03
CA ILE A 147 -33.56 -15.78 19.70
C ILE A 147 -33.81 -15.93 18.19
N TYR A 148 -32.92 -15.42 17.34
CA TYR A 148 -33.00 -15.57 15.88
C TYR A 148 -32.68 -16.98 15.40
N GLN A 149 -32.03 -17.79 16.23
CA GLN A 149 -31.78 -19.21 15.97
C GLN A 149 -33.06 -20.05 16.19
N GLU A 150 -34.08 -19.52 16.87
CA GLU A 150 -35.31 -20.23 17.20
C GLU A 150 -36.51 -19.92 16.26
N GLY A 151 -36.28 -19.52 15.01
CA GLY A 151 -37.35 -19.52 14.00
C GLY A 151 -37.90 -18.15 13.60
N ARG A 152 -37.27 -17.05 13.91
CA ARG A 152 -37.63 -15.72 13.41
C ARG A 152 -36.76 -15.28 12.20
N MET A 153 -36.72 -16.13 11.20
CA MET A 153 -35.96 -15.91 9.96
C MET A 153 -36.37 -14.61 9.26
N GLU A 154 -37.64 -14.22 9.29
CA GLU A 154 -38.12 -12.98 8.65
C GLU A 154 -37.47 -11.71 9.20
N ASP A 155 -37.21 -11.64 10.51
CA ASP A 155 -36.58 -10.47 11.13
C ASP A 155 -35.07 -10.43 10.77
N PHE A 156 -34.43 -11.59 10.65
CA PHE A 156 -33.04 -11.72 10.23
C PHE A 156 -32.85 -11.33 8.76
N ASP A 157 -33.69 -11.87 7.86
CA ASP A 157 -33.63 -11.54 6.44
C ASP A 157 -33.86 -10.06 6.21
N LYS A 158 -34.81 -9.45 6.93
CA LYS A 158 -35.04 -8.02 6.88
C LYS A 158 -33.86 -7.21 7.42
N ALA A 159 -33.20 -7.67 8.47
CA ALA A 159 -31.99 -7.01 8.99
C ALA A 159 -30.82 -7.06 8.00
N ILE A 160 -30.68 -8.15 7.25
CA ILE A 160 -29.71 -8.25 6.16
C ILE A 160 -30.04 -7.24 5.05
N GLU A 161 -31.29 -7.20 4.60
CA GLU A 161 -31.75 -6.28 3.55
C GLU A 161 -31.51 -4.82 3.95
N ASP A 162 -31.93 -4.42 5.17
CA ASP A 162 -31.72 -3.08 5.70
C ASP A 162 -30.23 -2.74 5.84
N THR A 163 -29.40 -3.73 6.18
CA THR A 163 -27.92 -3.55 6.23
C THR A 163 -27.34 -3.33 4.84
N LEU A 164 -27.75 -4.11 3.84
CA LEU A 164 -27.29 -3.91 2.45
C LEU A 164 -27.69 -2.54 1.92
N ILE A 165 -28.89 -2.07 2.23
CA ILE A 165 -29.32 -0.71 1.88
C ILE A 165 -28.46 0.32 2.59
N ALA A 166 -28.18 0.15 3.90
CA ALA A 166 -27.35 1.06 4.66
C ALA A 166 -25.91 1.14 4.11
N LEU A 167 -25.30 0.01 3.77
CA LEU A 167 -23.96 -0.07 3.19
C LEU A 167 -23.87 0.66 1.83
N ASN A 168 -24.92 0.55 1.01
CA ASN A 168 -24.96 1.20 -0.29
C ASN A 168 -25.28 2.71 -0.23
N THR A 169 -26.11 3.12 0.74
CA THR A 169 -26.59 4.52 0.84
C THR A 169 -25.82 5.35 1.87
N GLY A 170 -25.08 4.71 2.79
CA GLY A 170 -24.47 5.36 3.95
C GLY A 170 -25.50 5.76 5.02
N VAL A 171 -26.74 5.26 4.97
CA VAL A 171 -27.81 5.62 5.90
C VAL A 171 -28.52 4.38 6.41
N LEU A 172 -28.35 4.09 7.71
CA LEU A 172 -29.10 3.04 8.41
C LEU A 172 -30.40 3.65 8.97
N ARG A 173 -31.53 3.01 8.68
CA ARG A 173 -32.84 3.43 9.14
C ARG A 173 -33.45 2.46 10.13
N THR A 174 -34.30 2.99 11.00
CA THR A 174 -35.20 2.22 11.88
C THR A 174 -36.39 1.67 11.08
N ARG A 175 -37.17 0.79 11.71
CA ARG A 175 -38.36 0.16 11.09
C ARG A 175 -39.44 1.15 10.65
N ASP A 176 -39.54 2.32 11.31
CA ASP A 176 -40.47 3.41 10.98
C ASP A 176 -39.89 4.40 9.93
N GLY A 177 -38.68 4.13 9.41
CA GLY A 177 -38.02 4.93 8.39
C GLY A 177 -37.18 6.09 8.93
N SER A 178 -37.14 6.31 10.25
CA SER A 178 -36.27 7.32 10.86
C SER A 178 -34.79 6.94 10.67
N ILE A 179 -33.90 7.95 10.56
CA ILE A 179 -32.46 7.72 10.45
C ILE A 179 -31.92 7.28 11.81
N LEU A 180 -31.39 6.08 11.90
CA LEU A 180 -30.70 5.58 13.08
C LEU A 180 -29.24 6.01 13.08
N LYS A 181 -28.57 5.88 11.92
CA LYS A 181 -27.16 6.25 11.71
C LYS A 181 -26.96 6.74 10.27
N GLN A 182 -25.99 7.64 10.11
CA GLN A 182 -25.57 8.14 8.81
C GLN A 182 -24.05 8.22 8.78
N ALA A 183 -23.43 7.75 7.69
CA ALA A 183 -22.00 7.93 7.48
C ALA A 183 -21.73 9.39 7.14
N ASP A 184 -20.88 10.05 7.91
CA ASP A 184 -20.47 11.43 7.67
C ASP A 184 -19.66 11.50 6.37
N GLY A 185 -20.06 12.39 5.46
CA GLY A 185 -19.29 12.69 4.24
C GLY A 185 -19.96 12.38 2.91
N LYS A 186 -21.25 12.04 2.86
CA LYS A 186 -22.06 12.08 1.63
C LYS A 186 -23.14 13.16 1.77
N SER A 187 -22.80 14.33 1.32
CA SER A 187 -23.76 15.31 0.79
C SER A 187 -23.87 15.10 -0.71
#